data_0e96284e710170dd10b0970a04097a83
#
_entry.id   0e96284e710170dd10b0970a04097a83
#
_cell.length_a   1.000
_cell.length_b   1.000
_cell.length_c   1.000
_cell.angle_alpha   90.00
_cell.angle_beta   90.00
_cell.angle_gamma   90.00
#
_symmetry.space_group_name_H-M   'P 1'
#
loop_
_entity.id
_entity.type
_entity.pdbx_description
1 polymer ?
#
loop_
_entity_poly.entity_id
_entity_poly.type
_entity_poly.pdbx_seq_one_letter_code
_entity_poly.pdbx_strand_id
1 'polypeptide(L)'
;MLREWRFERTTEPEEVHKAELKQRRADLAGLQQRLKQAGLPVIVLVEGWGAAGKGSVIRSLIRELDPRFFKVISVSMPTEEERRWPFLKRYVQSIPEAGKVLFLDSGWMDETVRERLQGGLSEREYARRLESVRMMERQLAAGGYLLVKLFLHIDRERQRKRLKKLASHKDTAWRAGENDWRQNKNYGRTLDAFQDFMSATDAPWARWKVIDGSHAVRAQLEAADWLYHQICTALDCRPAAEQPKREWPLLPMEPLSQVRLDQALGEKEYRKQLKKCRKELAELHNELYRKKVPVVIVRSEER
;
A
#
# COMPACT_ATOMS: atom_id res chain seq x y z
N MET A 1 12.11 8.91 13.39
CA MET A 1 11.13 9.59 12.47
C MET A 1 9.89 10.07 13.25
N LEU A 2 8.87 9.24 13.59
CA LEU A 2 7.66 9.70 14.29
C LEU A 2 7.87 10.04 15.79
N ARG A 3 8.71 9.32 16.51
CA ARG A 3 9.00 9.59 17.93
C ARG A 3 9.74 10.92 18.16
N GLU A 4 10.51 11.34 17.18
CA GLU A 4 11.31 12.57 17.23
C GLU A 4 10.58 13.73 16.55
N TRP A 5 9.36 13.47 16.05
CA TRP A 5 8.55 14.47 15.35
C TRP A 5 8.17 15.60 16.29
N ARG A 6 8.49 16.82 15.87
CA ARG A 6 8.09 18.03 16.59
C ARG A 6 6.98 18.72 15.81
N PHE A 7 5.85 18.90 16.47
CA PHE A 7 4.74 19.68 15.90
C PHE A 7 5.13 21.16 15.88
N GLU A 8 5.18 21.72 14.69
CA GLU A 8 5.53 23.13 14.52
C GLU A 8 4.35 24.05 14.89
N ARG A 9 4.67 25.15 15.55
CA ARG A 9 3.69 26.22 15.74
C ARG A 9 3.65 27.04 14.46
N THR A 10 2.50 27.07 13.79
CA THR A 10 2.29 27.92 12.62
C THR A 10 2.18 29.38 13.07
N THR A 11 3.04 30.22 12.56
CA THR A 11 3.04 31.68 12.80
C THR A 11 2.34 32.43 11.66
N GLU A 12 2.20 31.80 10.50
CA GLU A 12 1.56 32.39 9.33
C GLU A 12 0.04 32.37 9.43
N PRO A 13 -0.63 33.43 8.93
CA PRO A 13 -2.08 33.49 8.89
C PRO A 13 -2.67 32.38 8.01
N GLU A 14 -3.79 31.78 8.44
CA GLU A 14 -4.47 30.72 7.70
C GLU A 14 -4.90 31.15 6.28
N GLU A 15 -5.15 32.43 6.07
CA GLU A 15 -5.55 32.99 4.78
C GLU A 15 -4.45 32.90 3.72
N VAL A 16 -3.18 33.03 4.12
CA VAL A 16 -2.02 32.82 3.21
C VAL A 16 -2.03 31.37 2.72
N HIS A 17 -2.08 30.42 3.63
CA HIS A 17 -2.14 28.99 3.27
C HIS A 17 -3.37 28.64 2.41
N LYS A 18 -4.51 29.31 2.60
CA LYS A 18 -5.69 29.10 1.75
C LYS A 18 -5.47 29.58 0.32
N ALA A 19 -4.81 30.73 0.15
CA ALA A 19 -4.50 31.28 -1.17
C ALA A 19 -3.51 30.36 -1.92
N GLU A 20 -2.43 29.95 -1.26
CA GLU A 20 -1.44 29.04 -1.80
C GLU A 20 -2.06 27.67 -2.15
N LEU A 21 -2.90 27.13 -1.27
CA LEU A 21 -3.61 25.88 -1.51
C LEU A 21 -4.52 25.95 -2.73
N LYS A 22 -5.20 27.10 -2.94
CA LYS A 22 -6.02 27.31 -4.13
C LYS A 22 -5.17 27.26 -5.39
N GLN A 23 -4.04 27.97 -5.39
CA GLN A 23 -3.11 27.96 -6.53
C GLN A 23 -2.59 26.55 -6.78
N ARG A 24 -2.13 25.84 -5.74
CA ARG A 24 -1.58 24.48 -5.89
C ARG A 24 -2.59 23.45 -6.41
N ARG A 25 -3.89 23.61 -6.08
CA ARG A 25 -4.95 22.78 -6.67
C ARG A 25 -5.11 23.03 -8.17
N ALA A 26 -5.07 24.28 -8.59
CA ALA A 26 -5.11 24.63 -10.01
C ALA A 26 -3.91 24.07 -10.75
N ASP A 27 -2.71 24.14 -10.16
CA ASP A 27 -1.49 23.55 -10.71
C ASP A 27 -1.62 22.03 -10.87
N LEU A 28 -2.15 21.32 -9.86
CA LEU A 28 -2.41 19.87 -9.93
C LEU A 28 -3.42 19.52 -11.03
N ALA A 29 -4.48 20.32 -11.19
CA ALA A 29 -5.44 20.14 -12.29
C ALA A 29 -4.77 20.30 -13.66
N GLY A 30 -3.86 21.26 -13.80
CA GLY A 30 -3.03 21.45 -14.99
C GLY A 30 -2.12 20.26 -15.31
N LEU A 31 -1.60 19.58 -14.28
CA LEU A 31 -0.76 18.39 -14.46
C LEU A 31 -1.54 17.16 -14.94
N GLN A 32 -2.84 17.11 -14.73
CA GLN A 32 -3.67 15.95 -15.09
C GLN A 32 -3.62 15.62 -16.59
N GLN A 33 -3.58 16.65 -17.44
CA GLN A 33 -3.43 16.47 -18.87
C GLN A 33 -2.04 15.90 -19.25
N ARG A 34 -0.98 16.39 -18.58
CA ARG A 34 0.38 15.87 -18.76
C ARG A 34 0.52 14.43 -18.32
N LEU A 35 -0.10 14.05 -17.17
CA LEU A 35 -0.16 12.66 -16.70
C LEU A 35 -0.80 11.74 -17.74
N LYS A 36 -1.93 12.18 -18.33
CA LYS A 36 -2.63 11.42 -19.37
C LYS A 36 -1.76 11.23 -20.61
N GLN A 37 -1.14 12.30 -21.09
CA GLN A 37 -0.27 12.25 -22.29
C GLN A 37 0.95 11.37 -22.07
N ALA A 38 1.57 11.45 -20.89
CA ALA A 38 2.72 10.62 -20.52
C ALA A 38 2.34 9.17 -20.20
N GLY A 39 1.04 8.88 -20.02
CA GLY A 39 0.58 7.57 -19.56
C GLY A 39 1.08 7.21 -18.16
N LEU A 40 1.40 8.20 -17.30
CA LEU A 40 1.95 7.95 -15.96
C LEU A 40 0.82 7.63 -14.96
N PRO A 41 0.71 6.39 -14.48
CA PRO A 41 -0.24 6.05 -13.44
C PRO A 41 0.30 6.44 -12.05
N VAL A 42 -0.57 7.02 -11.21
CA VAL A 42 -0.19 7.50 -9.88
C VAL A 42 -1.04 6.84 -8.81
N ILE A 43 -0.40 6.36 -7.75
CA ILE A 43 -1.06 5.82 -6.55
C ILE A 43 -0.69 6.72 -5.37
N VAL A 44 -1.69 7.36 -4.76
CA VAL A 44 -1.53 8.20 -3.58
C VAL A 44 -2.12 7.47 -2.38
N LEU A 45 -1.25 6.97 -1.52
CA LEU A 45 -1.62 6.30 -0.28
C LEU A 45 -1.64 7.34 0.85
N VAL A 46 -2.80 7.55 1.46
CA VAL A 46 -2.97 8.49 2.56
C VAL A 46 -3.25 7.71 3.84
N GLU A 47 -2.26 7.63 4.69
CA GLU A 47 -2.27 6.90 5.95
C GLU A 47 -2.20 7.83 7.16
N GLY A 48 -2.29 7.29 8.35
CA GLY A 48 -2.13 8.04 9.60
C GLY A 48 -3.23 7.79 10.61
N TRP A 49 -3.19 8.59 11.66
CA TRP A 49 -4.08 8.43 12.81
C TRP A 49 -5.56 8.59 12.46
N GLY A 50 -6.43 7.89 13.21
CA GLY A 50 -7.85 8.19 13.24
C GLY A 50 -8.09 9.65 13.60
N ALA A 51 -9.02 10.31 12.94
CA ALA A 51 -9.32 11.75 13.08
C ALA A 51 -8.16 12.71 12.72
N ALA A 52 -7.07 12.24 12.07
CA ALA A 52 -5.98 13.11 11.60
C ALA A 52 -6.40 14.02 10.44
N GLY A 53 -7.45 13.66 9.70
CA GLY A 53 -7.96 14.46 8.58
C GLY A 53 -7.65 13.90 7.20
N LYS A 54 -7.36 12.61 7.08
CA LYS A 54 -7.06 11.92 5.80
C LYS A 54 -8.07 12.23 4.71
N GLY A 55 -9.35 11.98 4.96
CA GLY A 55 -10.41 12.27 4.00
C GLY A 55 -10.56 13.76 3.66
N SER A 56 -10.16 14.68 4.57
CA SER A 56 -10.12 16.13 4.29
C SER A 56 -8.98 16.47 3.31
N VAL A 57 -7.82 15.84 3.47
CA VAL A 57 -6.69 16.01 2.56
C VAL A 57 -7.05 15.46 1.18
N ILE A 58 -7.58 14.22 1.09
CA ILE A 58 -7.99 13.63 -0.19
C ILE A 58 -9.03 14.52 -0.89
N ARG A 59 -10.08 14.95 -0.17
CA ARG A 59 -11.10 15.87 -0.72
C ARG A 59 -10.49 17.15 -1.25
N SER A 60 -9.47 17.69 -0.56
CA SER A 60 -8.76 18.87 -0.99
C SER A 60 -7.98 18.64 -2.28
N LEU A 61 -7.27 17.52 -2.39
CA LEU A 61 -6.46 17.17 -3.55
C LEU A 61 -7.30 16.95 -4.81
N ILE A 62 -8.47 16.30 -4.67
CA ILE A 62 -9.32 15.95 -5.81
C ILE A 62 -10.27 17.07 -6.25
N ARG A 63 -10.34 18.16 -5.51
CA ARG A 63 -11.41 19.18 -5.65
C ARG A 63 -11.53 19.78 -7.06
N GLU A 64 -10.39 19.98 -7.73
CA GLU A 64 -10.30 20.60 -9.05
C GLU A 64 -9.87 19.61 -10.13
N LEU A 65 -9.69 18.33 -9.76
CA LEU A 65 -9.36 17.28 -10.72
C LEU A 65 -10.60 16.82 -11.50
N ASP A 66 -10.42 16.47 -12.76
CA ASP A 66 -11.47 15.83 -13.57
C ASP A 66 -11.74 14.41 -13.04
N PRO A 67 -12.99 14.11 -12.62
CA PRO A 67 -13.34 12.83 -11.98
C PRO A 67 -13.17 11.61 -12.89
N ARG A 68 -13.05 11.80 -14.20
CA ARG A 68 -12.81 10.71 -15.16
C ARG A 68 -11.40 10.11 -15.04
N PHE A 69 -10.46 10.84 -14.44
CA PHE A 69 -9.04 10.45 -14.38
C PHE A 69 -8.56 10.11 -12.98
N PHE A 70 -9.44 10.08 -11.98
CA PHE A 70 -9.07 9.59 -10.67
C PHE A 70 -10.13 8.68 -10.07
N LYS A 71 -9.71 7.89 -9.09
CA LYS A 71 -10.57 7.07 -8.25
C LYS A 71 -10.17 7.25 -6.80
N VAL A 72 -11.15 7.28 -5.90
CA VAL A 72 -10.92 7.27 -4.45
C VAL A 72 -11.48 5.98 -3.88
N ILE A 73 -10.67 5.28 -3.10
CA ILE A 73 -11.08 4.06 -2.41
C ILE A 73 -10.80 4.24 -0.92
N SER A 74 -11.85 4.13 -0.11
CA SER A 74 -11.72 3.97 1.34
C SER A 74 -11.64 2.49 1.66
N VAL A 75 -10.54 2.09 2.27
CA VAL A 75 -10.30 0.68 2.60
C VAL A 75 -10.90 0.36 3.96
N SER A 76 -11.89 -0.51 3.95
CA SER A 76 -12.47 -1.10 5.17
C SER A 76 -11.73 -2.38 5.57
N MET A 77 -12.09 -2.96 6.72
CA MET A 77 -11.59 -4.29 7.09
C MET A 77 -11.98 -5.33 6.03
N PRO A 78 -11.08 -6.31 5.76
CA PRO A 78 -11.36 -7.34 4.78
C PRO A 78 -12.56 -8.19 5.20
N THR A 79 -13.40 -8.53 4.23
CA THR A 79 -14.50 -9.48 4.40
C THR A 79 -13.95 -10.91 4.62
N GLU A 80 -14.82 -11.84 5.02
CA GLU A 80 -14.41 -13.24 5.16
C GLU A 80 -13.95 -13.85 3.82
N GLU A 81 -14.56 -13.44 2.73
CA GLU A 81 -14.15 -13.85 1.39
C GLU A 81 -12.78 -13.28 1.02
N GLU A 82 -12.55 -12.00 1.25
CA GLU A 82 -11.27 -11.34 0.99
C GLU A 82 -10.12 -11.95 1.81
N ARG A 83 -10.39 -12.42 3.03
CA ARG A 83 -9.39 -13.10 3.89
C ARG A 83 -8.91 -14.44 3.33
N ARG A 84 -9.64 -15.07 2.40
CA ARG A 84 -9.22 -16.30 1.72
C ARG A 84 -8.15 -16.06 0.65
N TRP A 85 -8.00 -14.81 0.22
CA TRP A 85 -7.04 -14.40 -0.79
C TRP A 85 -5.78 -13.79 -0.17
N PRO A 86 -4.67 -13.74 -0.89
CA PRO A 86 -3.51 -12.95 -0.46
C PRO A 86 -3.94 -11.53 -0.15
N PHE A 87 -3.52 -10.96 1.00
CA PHE A 87 -4.03 -9.69 1.51
C PHE A 87 -3.86 -8.51 0.55
N LEU A 88 -2.84 -8.55 -0.32
CA LEU A 88 -2.61 -7.51 -1.32
C LEU A 88 -3.55 -7.57 -2.53
N LYS A 89 -4.30 -8.68 -2.73
CA LYS A 89 -5.18 -8.84 -3.89
C LYS A 89 -6.16 -7.67 -4.05
N ARG A 90 -6.81 -7.25 -2.99
CA ARG A 90 -7.79 -6.16 -2.99
C ARG A 90 -7.20 -4.82 -3.46
N TYR A 91 -5.92 -4.60 -3.16
CA TYR A 91 -5.20 -3.40 -3.59
C TYR A 91 -4.74 -3.51 -5.04
N VAL A 92 -4.22 -4.67 -5.44
CA VAL A 92 -3.79 -4.93 -6.83
C VAL A 92 -4.95 -4.82 -7.80
N GLN A 93 -6.14 -5.27 -7.43
CA GLN A 93 -7.35 -5.12 -8.26
C GLN A 93 -7.79 -3.66 -8.46
N SER A 94 -7.27 -2.75 -7.67
CA SER A 94 -7.61 -1.32 -7.69
C SER A 94 -6.57 -0.46 -8.39
N ILE A 95 -5.47 -1.04 -8.86
CA ILE A 95 -4.37 -0.34 -9.53
C ILE A 95 -4.92 0.48 -10.70
N PRO A 96 -4.55 1.79 -10.83
CA PRO A 96 -5.08 2.64 -11.87
C PRO A 96 -4.49 2.32 -13.23
N GLU A 97 -5.27 2.58 -14.27
CA GLU A 97 -4.80 2.55 -15.65
C GLU A 97 -3.78 3.68 -15.92
N ALA A 98 -3.06 3.55 -17.03
CA ALA A 98 -2.11 4.56 -17.50
C ALA A 98 -2.74 5.97 -17.55
N GLY A 99 -2.05 6.94 -16.96
CA GLY A 99 -2.48 8.34 -16.91
C GLY A 99 -3.61 8.64 -15.93
N LYS A 100 -3.98 7.68 -15.07
CA LYS A 100 -5.00 7.87 -14.02
C LYS A 100 -4.38 7.90 -12.62
N VAL A 101 -5.10 8.48 -11.66
CA VAL A 101 -4.69 8.62 -10.27
C VAL A 101 -5.61 7.82 -9.35
N LEU A 102 -5.04 6.99 -8.48
CA LEU A 102 -5.75 6.31 -7.40
C LEU A 102 -5.42 6.98 -6.07
N PHE A 103 -6.42 7.39 -5.31
CA PHE A 103 -6.30 7.81 -3.92
C PHE A 103 -6.83 6.71 -3.02
N LEU A 104 -5.99 6.25 -2.08
CA LEU A 104 -6.36 5.28 -1.05
C LEU A 104 -6.51 6.00 0.29
N ASP A 105 -7.73 6.05 0.84
CA ASP A 105 -7.99 6.50 2.22
C ASP A 105 -7.79 5.32 3.16
N SER A 106 -6.62 5.26 3.75
CA SER A 106 -6.03 4.10 4.37
C SER A 106 -5.75 2.96 3.37
N GLY A 107 -4.86 2.06 3.71
CA GLY A 107 -4.49 0.98 2.80
C GLY A 107 -3.78 -0.15 3.53
N TRP A 108 -2.76 -0.68 2.92
CA TRP A 108 -2.03 -1.84 3.42
C TRP A 108 -1.26 -1.60 4.73
N MET A 109 -0.93 -0.34 5.06
CA MET A 109 -0.32 -0.01 6.34
C MET A 109 -1.35 -0.10 7.47
N ASP A 110 -2.50 0.60 7.36
CA ASP A 110 -3.54 0.60 8.39
C ASP A 110 -4.04 -0.83 8.66
N GLU A 111 -4.30 -1.62 7.62
CA GLU A 111 -4.73 -3.01 7.74
C GLU A 111 -3.67 -3.86 8.49
N THR A 112 -2.41 -3.78 8.07
CA THR A 112 -1.32 -4.58 8.66
C THR A 112 -1.04 -4.21 10.11
N VAL A 113 -0.97 -2.91 10.41
CA VAL A 113 -0.71 -2.41 11.77
C VAL A 113 -1.88 -2.74 12.69
N ARG A 114 -3.11 -2.60 12.21
CA ARG A 114 -4.32 -2.93 12.97
C ARG A 114 -4.36 -4.40 13.34
N GLU A 115 -4.14 -5.30 12.40
CA GLU A 115 -4.12 -6.75 12.66
C GLU A 115 -3.00 -7.14 13.62
N ARG A 116 -1.79 -6.58 13.47
CA ARG A 116 -0.68 -6.81 14.41
C ARG A 116 -1.07 -6.38 15.84
N LEU A 117 -1.62 -5.19 16.00
CA LEU A 117 -1.99 -4.65 17.32
C LEU A 117 -3.15 -5.42 17.98
N GLN A 118 -3.99 -6.06 17.19
CA GLN A 118 -5.09 -6.90 17.66
C GLN A 118 -4.67 -8.36 17.93
N GLY A 119 -3.41 -8.72 17.69
CA GLY A 119 -2.90 -10.07 17.87
C GLY A 119 -3.29 -11.04 16.76
N GLY A 120 -3.78 -10.54 15.63
CA GLY A 120 -4.13 -11.34 14.46
C GLY A 120 -2.94 -11.76 13.60
N LEU A 121 -1.73 -11.22 13.89
CA LEU A 121 -0.49 -11.58 13.20
C LEU A 121 0.59 -11.95 14.21
N SER A 122 1.22 -13.11 14.02
CA SER A 122 2.48 -13.44 14.66
C SER A 122 3.62 -12.56 14.10
N GLU A 123 4.74 -12.46 14.80
CA GLU A 123 5.91 -11.68 14.32
C GLU A 123 6.42 -12.20 12.96
N ARG A 124 6.36 -13.51 12.74
CA ARG A 124 6.74 -14.13 11.45
C ARG A 124 5.79 -13.74 10.32
N GLU A 125 4.50 -13.72 10.57
CA GLU A 125 3.48 -13.31 9.59
C GLU A 125 3.58 -11.82 9.30
N TYR A 126 3.82 -11.01 10.32
CA TYR A 126 4.05 -9.58 10.17
C TYR A 126 5.28 -9.30 9.28
N ALA A 127 6.40 -9.95 9.54
CA ALA A 127 7.61 -9.81 8.72
C ALA A 127 7.37 -10.21 7.25
N ARG A 128 6.67 -11.31 7.00
CA ARG A 128 6.27 -11.73 5.63
C ARG A 128 5.35 -10.70 4.96
N ARG A 129 4.44 -10.10 5.72
CA ARG A 129 3.53 -9.09 5.19
C ARG A 129 4.28 -7.81 4.79
N LEU A 130 5.24 -7.37 5.59
CA LEU A 130 6.12 -6.25 5.25
C LEU A 130 6.93 -6.53 3.98
N GLU A 131 7.47 -7.74 3.84
CA GLU A 131 8.19 -8.14 2.64
C GLU A 131 7.30 -8.15 1.40
N SER A 132 6.07 -8.66 1.52
CA SER A 132 5.07 -8.66 0.45
C SER A 132 4.71 -7.24 0.00
N VAL A 133 4.54 -6.30 0.95
CA VAL A 133 4.30 -4.88 0.65
C VAL A 133 5.48 -4.29 -0.11
N ARG A 134 6.69 -4.47 0.39
CA ARG A 134 7.92 -3.96 -0.27
C ARG A 134 8.07 -4.49 -1.69
N MET A 135 7.78 -5.78 -1.87
CA MET A 135 7.86 -6.41 -3.19
C MET A 135 6.82 -5.82 -4.14
N MET A 136 5.57 -5.68 -3.70
CA MET A 136 4.51 -5.08 -4.50
C MET A 136 4.85 -3.62 -4.87
N GLU A 137 5.23 -2.78 -3.90
CA GLU A 137 5.60 -1.39 -4.14
C GLU A 137 6.78 -1.29 -5.14
N ARG A 138 7.77 -2.17 -5.01
CA ARG A 138 8.90 -2.23 -5.94
C ARG A 138 8.47 -2.64 -7.36
N GLN A 139 7.61 -3.64 -7.49
CA GLN A 139 7.09 -4.08 -8.78
C GLN A 139 6.27 -2.98 -9.46
N LEU A 140 5.46 -2.25 -8.69
CA LEU A 140 4.71 -1.10 -9.20
C LEU A 140 5.66 -0.01 -9.70
N ALA A 141 6.64 0.38 -8.89
CA ALA A 141 7.62 1.40 -9.29
C ALA A 141 8.43 0.97 -10.53
N ALA A 142 8.87 -0.31 -10.58
CA ALA A 142 9.54 -0.86 -11.75
C ALA A 142 8.65 -0.92 -13.00
N GLY A 143 7.33 -1.06 -12.81
CA GLY A 143 6.32 -0.99 -13.86
C GLY A 143 5.94 0.43 -14.30
N GLY A 144 6.66 1.45 -13.79
CA GLY A 144 6.45 2.85 -14.18
C GLY A 144 5.34 3.56 -13.40
N TYR A 145 4.88 3.01 -12.28
CA TYR A 145 3.91 3.67 -11.40
C TYR A 145 4.60 4.65 -10.46
N LEU A 146 4.02 5.83 -10.29
CA LEU A 146 4.42 6.76 -9.24
C LEU A 146 3.65 6.42 -7.95
N LEU A 147 4.37 6.02 -6.90
CA LEU A 147 3.81 5.80 -5.56
C LEU A 147 4.11 6.99 -4.66
N VAL A 148 3.07 7.65 -4.17
CA VAL A 148 3.17 8.75 -3.20
C VAL A 148 2.56 8.29 -1.88
N LYS A 149 3.36 8.22 -0.82
CA LYS A 149 2.93 7.75 0.49
C LYS A 149 2.93 8.91 1.49
N LEU A 150 1.74 9.26 1.97
CA LEU A 150 1.52 10.34 2.92
C LEU A 150 1.08 9.77 4.27
N PHE A 151 1.68 10.24 5.35
CA PHE A 151 1.29 9.86 6.71
C PHE A 151 0.89 11.10 7.51
N LEU A 152 -0.38 11.20 7.87
CA LEU A 152 -0.89 12.30 8.69
C LEU A 152 -0.66 12.01 10.17
N HIS A 153 0.22 12.79 10.79
CA HIS A 153 0.58 12.68 12.18
C HIS A 153 -0.09 13.74 13.03
N ILE A 154 -0.67 13.34 14.16
CA ILE A 154 -1.22 14.22 15.20
C ILE A 154 -0.87 13.67 16.58
N ASP A 155 -0.76 14.54 17.58
CA ASP A 155 -0.54 14.13 18.96
C ASP A 155 -1.79 13.48 19.59
N ARG A 156 -1.56 12.79 20.72
CA ARG A 156 -2.60 12.04 21.44
C ARG A 156 -3.75 12.93 21.91
N GLU A 157 -3.45 14.11 22.42
CA GLU A 157 -4.46 15.01 22.96
C GLU A 157 -5.34 15.56 21.84
N ARG A 158 -4.72 15.97 20.74
CA ARG A 158 -5.41 16.49 19.57
C ARG A 158 -6.29 15.41 18.94
N GLN A 159 -5.79 14.17 18.83
CA GLN A 159 -6.59 13.05 18.39
C GLN A 159 -7.81 12.87 19.28
N ARG A 160 -7.63 12.80 20.60
CA ARG A 160 -8.71 12.65 21.58
C ARG A 160 -9.74 13.75 21.47
N LYS A 161 -9.30 15.01 21.35
CA LYS A 161 -10.17 16.18 21.23
C LYS A 161 -11.04 16.11 19.95
N ARG A 162 -10.42 15.71 18.83
CA ARG A 162 -11.14 15.53 17.56
C ARG A 162 -12.11 14.36 17.60
N LEU A 163 -11.74 13.22 18.17
CA LEU A 163 -12.64 12.07 18.34
C LEU A 163 -13.86 12.43 19.20
N LYS A 164 -13.66 13.13 20.32
CA LYS A 164 -14.76 13.62 21.15
C LYS A 164 -15.69 14.55 20.35
N LYS A 165 -15.14 15.48 19.57
CA LYS A 165 -15.92 16.38 18.74
C LYS A 165 -16.72 15.63 17.68
N LEU A 166 -16.14 14.61 17.01
CA LEU A 166 -16.85 13.78 16.04
C LEU A 166 -17.98 12.98 16.71
N ALA A 167 -17.72 12.39 17.86
CA ALA A 167 -18.68 11.59 18.60
C ALA A 167 -19.85 12.39 19.18
N SER A 168 -19.68 13.71 19.42
CA SER A 168 -20.73 14.56 19.99
C SER A 168 -21.84 14.94 19.03
N HIS A 169 -21.67 14.75 17.73
CA HIS A 169 -22.68 15.06 16.71
C HIS A 169 -23.18 13.79 16.02
N LYS A 170 -24.50 13.62 15.95
CA LYS A 170 -25.14 12.43 15.35
C LYS A 170 -24.64 12.15 13.91
N ASP A 171 -24.47 13.19 13.11
CA ASP A 171 -24.07 13.08 11.70
C ASP A 171 -22.59 12.67 11.49
N THR A 172 -21.76 12.82 12.53
CA THR A 172 -20.33 12.54 12.45
C THR A 172 -19.85 11.45 13.42
N ALA A 173 -20.71 11.01 14.33
CA ALA A 173 -20.35 10.03 15.36
C ALA A 173 -19.81 8.72 14.77
N TRP A 174 -20.33 8.27 13.63
CA TRP A 174 -19.88 7.09 12.91
C TRP A 174 -18.42 7.16 12.44
N ARG A 175 -17.84 8.38 12.35
CA ARG A 175 -16.42 8.60 11.97
C ARG A 175 -15.44 8.40 13.12
N ALA A 176 -15.93 8.33 14.35
CA ALA A 176 -15.13 8.06 15.53
C ALA A 176 -15.28 6.57 15.92
N GLY A 177 -14.72 5.69 15.10
CA GLY A 177 -14.85 4.25 15.27
C GLY A 177 -14.10 3.70 16.48
N GLU A 178 -14.45 2.47 16.89
CA GLU A 178 -13.81 1.80 18.02
C GLU A 178 -12.27 1.70 17.86
N ASN A 179 -11.82 1.46 16.62
CA ASN A 179 -10.39 1.38 16.34
C ASN A 179 -9.66 2.70 16.62
N ASP A 180 -10.29 3.85 16.31
CA ASP A 180 -9.68 5.16 16.55
C ASP A 180 -9.54 5.44 18.05
N TRP A 181 -10.53 5.05 18.85
CA TRP A 181 -10.45 5.13 20.31
C TRP A 181 -9.41 4.19 20.87
N ARG A 182 -9.26 2.99 20.31
CA ARG A 182 -8.23 2.02 20.68
C ARG A 182 -6.84 2.55 20.38
N GLN A 183 -6.64 3.18 19.22
CA GLN A 183 -5.40 3.89 18.87
C GLN A 183 -5.06 4.95 19.91
N ASN A 184 -6.02 5.81 20.28
CA ASN A 184 -5.81 6.85 21.27
C ASN A 184 -5.48 6.31 22.66
N LYS A 185 -6.19 5.26 23.10
CA LYS A 185 -5.93 4.60 24.39
C LYS A 185 -4.50 4.04 24.45
N ASN A 186 -4.05 3.40 23.38
CA ASN A 186 -2.76 2.75 23.26
C ASN A 186 -1.78 3.54 22.36
N TYR A 187 -1.80 4.88 22.47
CA TYR A 187 -1.12 5.77 21.53
C TYR A 187 0.37 5.41 21.33
N GLY A 188 1.13 5.21 22.39
CA GLY A 188 2.56 4.87 22.31
C GLY A 188 2.81 3.57 21.52
N ARG A 189 2.07 2.50 21.85
CA ARG A 189 2.18 1.21 21.14
C ARG A 189 1.80 1.32 19.67
N THR A 190 0.78 2.13 19.37
CA THR A 190 0.35 2.36 17.99
C THR A 190 1.38 3.19 17.22
N LEU A 191 1.97 4.20 17.88
CA LEU A 191 3.04 5.01 17.30
C LEU A 191 4.24 4.15 16.90
N ASP A 192 4.64 3.23 17.80
CA ASP A 192 5.73 2.30 17.54
C ASP A 192 5.44 1.41 16.34
N ALA A 193 4.23 0.86 16.27
CA ALA A 193 3.83 0.00 15.16
C ALA A 193 3.78 0.77 13.81
N PHE A 194 3.34 2.02 13.80
CA PHE A 194 3.43 2.88 12.63
C PHE A 194 4.89 3.18 12.23
N GLN A 195 5.73 3.52 13.22
CA GLN A 195 7.15 3.77 13.00
C GLN A 195 7.85 2.55 12.41
N ASP A 196 7.60 1.36 12.97
CA ASP A 196 8.17 0.09 12.48
C ASP A 196 7.78 -0.18 11.03
N PHE A 197 6.49 -0.05 10.72
CA PHE A 197 5.97 -0.25 9.36
C PHE A 197 6.59 0.73 8.36
N MET A 198 6.60 2.02 8.70
CA MET A 198 7.18 3.06 7.85
C MET A 198 8.66 2.84 7.63
N SER A 199 9.43 2.55 8.69
CA SER A 199 10.86 2.27 8.58
C SER A 199 11.16 1.06 7.70
N ALA A 200 10.33 0.02 7.78
CA ALA A 200 10.49 -1.19 6.99
C ALA A 200 10.11 -1.01 5.51
N THR A 201 9.23 -0.05 5.19
CA THR A 201 8.71 0.16 3.83
C THR A 201 9.18 1.47 3.21
N ASP A 202 10.00 2.29 3.88
CA ASP A 202 10.58 3.49 3.29
C ASP A 202 11.66 3.11 2.28
N ALA A 203 11.45 3.47 1.02
CA ALA A 203 12.34 3.08 -0.08
C ALA A 203 12.57 4.25 -1.04
N PRO A 204 13.74 4.31 -1.73
CA PRO A 204 14.06 5.41 -2.65
C PRO A 204 13.00 5.68 -3.72
N TRP A 205 12.30 4.63 -4.16
CA TRP A 205 11.25 4.70 -5.18
C TRP A 205 9.86 5.01 -4.62
N ALA A 206 9.68 4.99 -3.29
CA ALA A 206 8.42 5.28 -2.61
C ALA A 206 8.70 5.70 -1.16
N ARG A 207 9.12 6.95 -0.98
CA ARG A 207 9.40 7.54 0.34
C ARG A 207 8.11 7.89 1.07
N TRP A 208 8.14 7.74 2.40
CA TRP A 208 7.09 8.27 3.25
C TRP A 208 7.26 9.78 3.49
N LYS A 209 6.22 10.53 3.23
CA LYS A 209 6.10 11.93 3.65
C LYS A 209 5.22 12.01 4.89
N VAL A 210 5.80 12.38 6.03
CA VAL A 210 5.05 12.70 7.24
C VAL A 210 4.52 14.13 7.14
N ILE A 211 3.25 14.32 7.45
CA ILE A 211 2.56 15.61 7.39
C ILE A 211 1.98 15.91 8.78
N ASP A 212 2.19 17.12 9.27
CA ASP A 212 1.53 17.60 10.49
C ASP A 212 0.03 17.81 10.27
N GLY A 213 -0.77 16.86 10.75
CA GLY A 213 -2.22 16.91 10.68
C GLY A 213 -2.87 17.90 11.68
N SER A 214 -2.07 18.67 12.42
CA SER A 214 -2.56 19.57 13.46
C SER A 214 -3.43 20.69 12.91
N HIS A 215 -3.05 21.26 11.80
CA HIS A 215 -3.72 22.35 11.11
C HIS A 215 -4.24 21.89 9.75
N ALA A 216 -5.56 21.87 9.56
CA ALA A 216 -6.19 21.24 8.40
C ALA A 216 -5.75 21.86 7.06
N VAL A 217 -5.73 23.20 6.96
CA VAL A 217 -5.37 23.87 5.71
C VAL A 217 -3.89 23.68 5.37
N ARG A 218 -3.00 23.81 6.38
CA ARG A 218 -1.57 23.56 6.20
C ARG A 218 -1.29 22.12 5.77
N ALA A 219 -1.93 21.13 6.41
CA ALA A 219 -1.78 19.72 6.03
C ALA A 219 -2.24 19.46 4.59
N GLN A 220 -3.31 20.14 4.15
CA GLN A 220 -3.79 20.04 2.77
C GLN A 220 -2.81 20.68 1.78
N LEU A 221 -2.23 21.81 2.13
CA LEU A 221 -1.23 22.49 1.32
C LEU A 221 0.05 21.63 1.20
N GLU A 222 0.57 21.16 2.32
CA GLU A 222 1.78 20.32 2.33
C GLU A 222 1.60 19.03 1.54
N ALA A 223 0.41 18.41 1.62
CA ALA A 223 0.08 17.25 0.81
C ALA A 223 0.01 17.58 -0.69
N ALA A 224 -0.57 18.73 -1.04
CA ALA A 224 -0.70 19.16 -2.42
C ALA A 224 0.66 19.54 -3.02
N ASP A 225 1.50 20.25 -2.28
CA ASP A 225 2.86 20.58 -2.68
C ASP A 225 3.70 19.32 -2.91
N TRP A 226 3.66 18.40 -1.97
CA TRP A 226 4.40 17.15 -2.11
C TRP A 226 3.96 16.35 -3.33
N LEU A 227 2.64 16.18 -3.51
CA LEU A 227 2.09 15.47 -4.67
C LEU A 227 2.49 16.16 -5.99
N TYR A 228 2.37 17.48 -6.05
CA TYR A 228 2.75 18.27 -7.21
C TYR A 228 4.22 18.04 -7.60
N HIS A 229 5.14 18.18 -6.64
CA HIS A 229 6.56 17.97 -6.88
C HIS A 229 6.90 16.54 -7.28
N GLN A 230 6.27 15.54 -6.65
CA GLN A 230 6.49 14.14 -7.03
C GLN A 230 6.04 13.87 -8.47
N ILE A 231 4.89 14.41 -8.88
CA ILE A 231 4.39 14.27 -10.26
C ILE A 231 5.32 14.99 -11.24
N CYS A 232 5.70 16.25 -10.96
CA CYS A 232 6.64 16.99 -11.83
C CYS A 232 7.95 16.23 -11.99
N THR A 233 8.57 15.78 -10.91
CA THR A 233 9.79 15.00 -10.95
C THR A 233 9.65 13.73 -11.80
N ALA A 234 8.52 13.00 -11.63
CA ALA A 234 8.29 11.78 -12.39
C ALA A 234 8.03 12.04 -13.88
N LEU A 235 7.42 13.17 -14.23
CA LEU A 235 7.19 13.57 -15.62
C LEU A 235 8.46 14.08 -16.31
N ASP A 236 9.34 14.76 -15.57
CA ASP A 236 10.56 15.37 -16.09
C ASP A 236 11.74 14.36 -16.09
N CYS A 237 11.79 13.45 -15.14
CA CYS A 237 12.74 12.34 -15.11
C CYS A 237 12.23 11.20 -16.01
N ARG A 238 12.59 11.25 -17.29
CA ARG A 238 12.45 10.07 -18.17
C ARG A 238 13.68 9.17 -18.07
N PRO A 239 13.49 7.90 -18.45
CA PRO A 239 12.96 6.82 -17.64
C PRO A 239 13.90 6.52 -16.51
N ALA A 240 13.33 5.95 -15.46
CA ALA A 240 14.04 5.47 -14.30
C ALA A 240 15.45 5.02 -14.64
N ALA A 241 16.43 5.59 -13.97
CA ALA A 241 17.76 5.01 -13.90
C ALA A 241 17.58 3.49 -13.78
N GLU A 242 18.25 2.73 -14.63
CA GLU A 242 18.25 1.28 -14.58
C GLU A 242 18.39 0.86 -13.13
N GLN A 243 17.29 0.33 -12.57
CA GLN A 243 17.38 -0.23 -11.22
C GLN A 243 18.46 -1.30 -11.29
N PRO A 244 19.42 -1.35 -10.37
CA PRO A 244 20.42 -2.39 -10.39
C PRO A 244 19.67 -3.71 -10.50
N LYS A 245 19.91 -4.43 -11.59
CA LYS A 245 19.37 -5.77 -11.79
C LYS A 245 19.78 -6.58 -10.57
N ARG A 246 18.86 -6.75 -9.63
CA ARG A 246 19.11 -7.62 -8.51
C ARG A 246 19.06 -9.01 -9.10
N GLU A 247 20.23 -9.60 -9.30
CA GLU A 247 20.32 -11.00 -9.63
C GLU A 247 19.72 -11.74 -8.45
N TRP A 248 18.54 -12.29 -8.66
CA TRP A 248 17.97 -13.23 -7.73
C TRP A 248 18.83 -14.49 -7.83
N PRO A 249 19.37 -15.03 -6.73
CA PRO A 249 20.04 -16.31 -6.81
C PRO A 249 18.97 -17.29 -7.30
N LEU A 250 19.05 -17.62 -8.58
CA LEU A 250 18.27 -18.73 -9.11
C LEU A 250 18.72 -19.96 -8.36
N LEU A 251 17.79 -20.80 -7.94
CA LEU A 251 18.12 -22.14 -7.49
C LEU A 251 19.00 -22.77 -8.57
N PRO A 252 20.12 -23.42 -8.21
CA PRO A 252 20.99 -24.05 -9.17
C PRO A 252 20.16 -25.11 -9.93
N MET A 253 19.76 -24.72 -11.13
CA MET A 253 19.10 -25.65 -12.07
C MET A 253 20.13 -26.11 -13.06
N GLU A 254 20.11 -27.41 -13.35
CA GLU A 254 20.94 -27.93 -14.45
C GLU A 254 20.56 -27.20 -15.74
N PRO A 255 21.55 -26.69 -16.50
CA PRO A 255 21.27 -26.12 -17.83
C PRO A 255 20.48 -27.12 -18.66
N LEU A 256 19.48 -26.67 -19.41
CA LEU A 256 18.65 -27.54 -20.26
C LEU A 256 19.50 -28.43 -21.21
N SER A 257 20.69 -27.94 -21.61
CA SER A 257 21.66 -28.71 -22.41
C SER A 257 22.24 -29.91 -21.68
N GLN A 258 22.15 -29.97 -20.36
CA GLN A 258 22.64 -31.09 -19.55
C GLN A 258 21.53 -32.05 -19.12
N VAL A 259 20.27 -31.72 -19.43
CA VAL A 259 19.14 -32.60 -19.15
C VAL A 259 19.21 -33.81 -20.07
N ARG A 260 19.30 -34.99 -19.49
CA ARG A 260 19.36 -36.24 -20.20
C ARG A 260 17.98 -36.61 -20.72
N LEU A 261 17.72 -36.36 -21.99
CA LEU A 261 16.44 -36.65 -22.65
C LEU A 261 16.32 -38.12 -23.11
N ASP A 262 17.43 -38.89 -23.03
CA ASP A 262 17.53 -40.28 -23.41
C ASP A 262 17.13 -41.28 -22.30
N GLN A 263 16.79 -40.79 -21.13
CA GLN A 263 16.34 -41.62 -20.02
C GLN A 263 14.88 -42.03 -20.19
N ALA A 264 14.66 -43.21 -20.71
CA ALA A 264 13.35 -43.84 -20.79
C ALA A 264 13.25 -45.05 -19.87
N LEU A 265 12.17 -45.14 -19.12
CA LEU A 265 11.85 -46.36 -18.37
C LEU A 265 11.19 -47.36 -19.28
N GLY A 266 11.54 -48.65 -19.13
CA GLY A 266 10.78 -49.71 -19.77
C GLY A 266 9.29 -49.67 -19.37
N GLU A 267 8.40 -49.99 -20.28
CA GLU A 267 6.95 -49.81 -20.13
C GLU A 267 6.37 -50.44 -18.84
N LYS A 268 6.83 -51.64 -18.47
CA LYS A 268 6.42 -52.29 -17.22
C LYS A 268 6.84 -51.55 -15.97
N GLU A 269 8.08 -51.06 -15.94
CA GLU A 269 8.61 -50.31 -14.80
C GLU A 269 7.97 -48.93 -14.73
N TYR A 270 7.77 -48.25 -15.86
CA TYR A 270 7.03 -47.01 -15.96
C TYR A 270 5.61 -47.11 -15.36
N ARG A 271 4.85 -48.14 -15.79
CA ARG A 271 3.49 -48.35 -15.27
C ARG A 271 3.46 -48.63 -13.76
N LYS A 272 4.46 -49.37 -13.26
CA LYS A 272 4.59 -49.69 -11.84
C LYS A 272 4.89 -48.42 -11.03
N GLN A 273 5.87 -47.61 -11.46
CA GLN A 273 6.25 -46.36 -10.80
C GLN A 273 5.14 -45.34 -10.89
N LEU A 274 4.50 -45.20 -12.03
CA LEU A 274 3.37 -44.29 -12.21
C LEU A 274 2.20 -44.61 -11.26
N LYS A 275 1.90 -45.91 -11.08
CA LYS A 275 0.87 -46.36 -10.12
C LYS A 275 1.25 -46.01 -8.69
N LYS A 276 2.53 -46.17 -8.32
CA LYS A 276 3.05 -45.80 -7.00
C LYS A 276 2.94 -44.29 -6.77
N CYS A 277 3.45 -43.47 -7.69
CA CYS A 277 3.38 -42.00 -7.59
C CYS A 277 1.94 -41.49 -7.53
N ARG A 278 1.02 -42.03 -8.30
CA ARG A 278 -0.41 -41.69 -8.25
C ARG A 278 -1.02 -41.96 -6.88
N LYS A 279 -0.65 -43.07 -6.24
CA LYS A 279 -1.11 -43.40 -4.90
C LYS A 279 -0.59 -42.41 -3.87
N GLU A 280 0.71 -42.12 -3.89
CA GLU A 280 1.35 -41.15 -3.01
C GLU A 280 0.76 -39.72 -3.20
N LEU A 281 0.55 -39.32 -4.46
CA LEU A 281 -0.11 -38.01 -4.76
C LEU A 281 -1.53 -37.97 -4.23
N ALA A 282 -2.29 -39.05 -4.30
CA ALA A 282 -3.65 -39.09 -3.75
C ALA A 282 -3.65 -38.95 -2.21
N GLU A 283 -2.69 -39.60 -1.54
CA GLU A 283 -2.51 -39.49 -0.10
C GLU A 283 -2.12 -38.05 0.31
N LEU A 284 -1.14 -37.47 -0.39
CA LEU A 284 -0.73 -36.06 -0.18
C LEU A 284 -1.87 -35.07 -0.48
N HIS A 285 -2.64 -35.26 -1.56
CA HIS A 285 -3.80 -34.46 -1.89
C HIS A 285 -4.84 -34.46 -0.76
N ASN A 286 -5.14 -35.63 -0.20
CA ASN A 286 -6.05 -35.75 0.93
C ASN A 286 -5.52 -35.01 2.18
N GLU A 287 -4.21 -35.05 2.40
CA GLU A 287 -3.57 -34.33 3.50
C GLU A 287 -3.63 -32.82 3.31
N LEU A 288 -3.32 -32.31 2.11
CA LEU A 288 -3.44 -30.92 1.73
C LEU A 288 -4.87 -30.41 1.93
N TYR A 289 -5.87 -31.20 1.50
CA TYR A 289 -7.28 -30.87 1.67
C TYR A 289 -7.66 -30.75 3.15
N ARG A 290 -7.27 -31.74 3.97
CA ARG A 290 -7.56 -31.73 5.42
C ARG A 290 -6.88 -30.56 6.14
N LYS A 291 -5.63 -30.26 5.77
CA LYS A 291 -4.82 -29.18 6.36
C LYS A 291 -5.11 -27.81 5.72
N LYS A 292 -5.98 -27.73 4.71
CA LYS A 292 -6.32 -26.49 3.98
C LYS A 292 -5.06 -25.78 3.45
N VAL A 293 -4.08 -26.53 2.94
CA VAL A 293 -2.85 -25.96 2.37
C VAL A 293 -3.08 -25.68 0.89
N PRO A 294 -3.03 -24.40 0.44
CA PRO A 294 -3.13 -24.07 -0.97
C PRO A 294 -1.82 -24.45 -1.69
N VAL A 295 -1.94 -25.04 -2.88
CA VAL A 295 -0.80 -25.38 -3.73
C VAL A 295 -1.01 -24.77 -5.11
N VAL A 296 0.01 -24.11 -5.64
CA VAL A 296 0.06 -23.59 -7.01
C VAL A 296 1.12 -24.36 -7.78
N ILE A 297 0.70 -25.01 -8.86
CA ILE A 297 1.60 -25.74 -9.76
C ILE A 297 1.71 -24.92 -11.05
N VAL A 298 2.93 -24.50 -11.38
CA VAL A 298 3.21 -23.81 -12.64
C VAL A 298 3.79 -24.84 -13.61
N ARG A 299 3.15 -24.97 -14.76
CA ARG A 299 3.61 -25.84 -15.85
C ARG A 299 3.84 -24.99 -17.10
N SER A 300 5.00 -25.10 -17.73
CA SER A 300 5.23 -24.57 -19.06
C SER A 300 4.92 -25.64 -20.09
N GLU A 301 4.19 -25.27 -21.13
CA GLU A 301 3.99 -26.13 -22.32
C GLU A 301 4.62 -25.41 -23.51
N GLU A 302 5.47 -26.13 -24.24
CA GLU A 302 5.81 -25.76 -25.61
C GLU A 302 4.62 -26.15 -26.51
N ARG A 303 4.19 -25.22 -27.31
CA ARG A 303 3.25 -25.49 -28.40
C ARG A 303 3.96 -25.67 -29.70
#